data_d6bb9324963ddcf5a008002e3f9912a1
#
_entry.id   d6bb9324963ddcf5a008002e3f9912a1
#
_cell.length_a   1.000
_cell.length_b   1.000
_cell.length_c   1.000
_cell.angle_alpha   90.00
_cell.angle_beta   90.00
_cell.angle_gamma   90.00
#
_symmetry.space_group_name_H-M   'P 1'
#
loop_
_entity.id
_entity.type
_entity.pdbx_description
1 polymer ?
#
loop_
_entity_poly.entity_id
_entity_poly.type
_entity_poly.pdbx_seq_one_letter_code
_entity_poly.pdbx_strand_id
1 'polypeptide(L)'
;MPEKQMLVFDCETNGLLHDVSEIHCIAIYDSQKEETFVFNNRGGNCPPIPEALHWLTSADVIIGHNIIGYDLPVLRKIYPWFSYNGSVLDTLILSRLYHPNMIDIDKKRNIARMPLQLYGRHSLEAYGYRLGEYKGEFGKTSDWKEWSQDMQDYCVQDVQVTTKLCEHFRPYLTRVN
;
A
#
# COMPACT_ATOMS: atom_id res chain seq x y z
N MET A 1 -14.01 -17.04 -17.98
CA MET A 1 -14.09 -15.59 -17.74
C MET A 1 -12.68 -15.04 -17.69
N PRO A 2 -12.40 -13.90 -18.28
CA PRO A 2 -11.07 -13.31 -18.11
C PRO A 2 -10.78 -13.07 -16.63
N GLU A 3 -9.57 -13.36 -16.23
CA GLU A 3 -9.13 -13.13 -14.86
C GLU A 3 -9.19 -11.62 -14.55
N LYS A 4 -9.78 -11.26 -13.40
CA LYS A 4 -9.91 -9.85 -13.01
C LYS A 4 -8.54 -9.22 -12.80
N GLN A 5 -8.33 -8.04 -13.39
CA GLN A 5 -7.12 -7.28 -13.13
C GLN A 5 -7.16 -6.68 -11.73
N MET A 6 -6.18 -7.05 -10.91
CA MET A 6 -5.99 -6.50 -9.57
C MET A 6 -4.70 -5.68 -9.54
N LEU A 7 -4.80 -4.45 -9.08
CA LEU A 7 -3.66 -3.56 -8.89
C LEU A 7 -3.47 -3.28 -7.39
N VAL A 8 -2.29 -3.60 -6.88
CA VAL A 8 -1.87 -3.23 -5.52
C VAL A 8 -1.05 -1.97 -5.60
N PHE A 9 -1.39 -0.93 -4.85
CA PHE A 9 -0.70 0.34 -4.95
C PHE A 9 -0.45 1.00 -3.60
N ASP A 10 0.51 1.91 -3.59
CA ASP A 10 0.86 2.78 -2.48
C ASP A 10 1.35 4.13 -3.02
N CYS A 11 1.17 5.20 -2.24
CA CYS A 11 1.59 6.56 -2.58
C CYS A 11 2.51 7.11 -1.51
N GLU A 12 3.55 7.83 -1.94
CA GLU A 12 4.34 8.68 -1.05
C GLU A 12 4.07 10.15 -1.33
N THR A 13 3.91 10.93 -0.27
CA THR A 13 3.45 12.32 -0.33
C THR A 13 4.24 13.22 0.61
N ASN A 14 4.01 14.53 0.50
CA ASN A 14 4.70 15.52 1.33
C ASN A 14 3.99 15.87 2.63
N GLY A 15 2.93 15.16 3.03
CA GLY A 15 2.24 15.50 4.28
C GLY A 15 1.05 14.61 4.62
N LEU A 16 0.40 14.93 5.71
CA LEU A 16 -0.85 14.31 6.14
C LEU A 16 -2.02 14.80 5.26
N LEU A 17 -3.16 14.11 5.31
CA LEU A 17 -4.30 14.38 4.43
C LEU A 17 -4.75 15.86 4.43
N HIS A 18 -4.70 16.54 5.59
CA HIS A 18 -5.09 17.95 5.68
C HIS A 18 -4.05 18.89 5.06
N ASP A 19 -2.75 18.56 5.13
CA ASP A 19 -1.65 19.41 4.65
C ASP A 19 -1.10 19.02 3.28
N VAL A 20 -1.36 17.79 2.82
CA VAL A 20 -0.78 17.26 1.58
C VAL A 20 -1.09 18.16 0.38
N SER A 21 -0.05 18.48 -0.38
CA SER A 21 -0.11 19.26 -1.60
C SER A 21 0.57 18.61 -2.80
N GLU A 22 1.37 17.55 -2.55
CA GLU A 22 2.14 16.87 -3.60
C GLU A 22 2.21 15.37 -3.36
N ILE A 23 2.03 14.60 -4.44
CA ILE A 23 2.33 13.17 -4.48
C ILE A 23 3.70 13.02 -5.13
N HIS A 24 4.64 12.43 -4.39
CA HIS A 24 6.01 12.25 -4.85
C HIS A 24 6.16 11.09 -5.81
N CYS A 25 5.53 9.97 -5.50
CA CYS A 25 5.52 8.78 -6.34
C CYS A 25 4.33 7.86 -6.01
N ILE A 26 4.02 7.01 -6.96
CA ILE A 26 3.07 5.90 -6.81
C ILE A 26 3.77 4.63 -7.30
N ALA A 27 3.68 3.56 -6.53
CA ALA A 27 4.08 2.22 -6.97
C ALA A 27 2.82 1.37 -7.16
N ILE A 28 2.78 0.59 -8.24
CA ILE A 28 1.66 -0.29 -8.60
C ILE A 28 2.18 -1.67 -8.96
N TYR A 29 1.73 -2.70 -8.25
CA TYR A 29 1.91 -4.09 -8.66
C TYR A 29 0.71 -4.54 -9.49
N ASP A 30 0.95 -5.01 -10.69
CA ASP A 30 -0.06 -5.56 -11.59
C ASP A 30 -0.07 -7.09 -11.47
N SER A 31 -1.17 -7.66 -11.01
CA SER A 31 -1.30 -9.11 -10.79
C SER A 31 -1.27 -9.93 -12.09
N GLN A 32 -1.66 -9.35 -13.22
CA GLN A 32 -1.64 -10.04 -14.52
C GLN A 32 -0.23 -10.06 -15.14
N LYS A 33 0.56 -9.00 -14.90
CA LYS A 33 1.93 -8.90 -15.39
C LYS A 33 2.96 -9.43 -14.39
N GLU A 34 2.54 -9.64 -13.14
CA GLU A 34 3.40 -10.04 -12.02
C GLU A 34 4.62 -9.11 -11.85
N GLU A 35 4.41 -7.81 -12.04
CA GLU A 35 5.45 -6.79 -12.06
C GLU A 35 5.01 -5.54 -11.32
N THR A 36 5.97 -4.86 -10.68
CA THR A 36 5.76 -3.56 -10.03
C THR A 36 6.27 -2.42 -10.89
N PHE A 37 5.42 -1.43 -11.11
CA PHE A 37 5.68 -0.22 -11.88
C PHE A 37 5.72 0.99 -10.97
N VAL A 38 6.57 1.96 -11.30
CA VAL A 38 6.71 3.20 -10.54
C VAL A 38 6.38 4.39 -11.41
N PHE A 39 5.73 5.38 -10.80
CA PHE A 39 5.30 6.62 -11.43
C PHE A 39 5.73 7.79 -10.57
N ASN A 40 6.30 8.83 -11.18
CA ASN A 40 6.60 10.09 -10.52
C ASN A 40 6.57 11.24 -11.55
N ASN A 41 6.55 12.48 -11.09
CA ASN A 41 6.54 13.65 -11.97
C ASN A 41 7.96 14.23 -12.18
N ARG A 42 9.00 13.39 -12.11
CA ARG A 42 10.42 13.80 -12.23
C ARG A 42 10.91 13.81 -13.67
N GLY A 43 10.18 13.21 -14.60
CA GLY A 43 10.59 13.08 -15.99
C GLY A 43 11.55 11.89 -16.23
N GLY A 44 12.27 11.93 -17.34
CA GLY A 44 13.13 10.83 -17.77
C GLY A 44 12.32 9.62 -18.26
N ASN A 45 12.76 8.41 -17.90
CA ASN A 45 12.10 7.16 -18.29
C ASN A 45 10.95 6.75 -17.36
N CYS A 46 10.70 7.52 -16.30
CA CYS A 46 9.62 7.22 -15.36
C CYS A 46 8.33 7.88 -15.84
N PRO A 47 7.24 7.11 -16.03
CA PRO A 47 5.96 7.69 -16.43
C PRO A 47 5.39 8.58 -15.32
N PRO A 48 4.61 9.61 -15.70
CA PRO A 48 4.07 10.58 -14.75
C PRO A 48 2.91 10.00 -13.92
N ILE A 49 2.66 10.61 -12.77
CA ILE A 49 1.59 10.20 -11.84
C ILE A 49 0.21 10.13 -12.48
N PRO A 50 -0.24 11.06 -13.35
CA PRO A 50 -1.54 10.92 -14.02
C PRO A 50 -1.72 9.61 -14.79
N GLU A 51 -0.65 9.04 -15.34
CA GLU A 51 -0.70 7.73 -16.00
C GLU A 51 -1.02 6.60 -15.00
N ALA A 52 -0.43 6.64 -13.78
CA ALA A 52 -0.79 5.72 -12.70
C ALA A 52 -2.29 5.80 -12.37
N LEU A 53 -2.86 7.01 -12.34
CA LEU A 53 -4.28 7.21 -12.05
C LEU A 53 -5.17 6.62 -13.15
N HIS A 54 -4.76 6.68 -14.41
CA HIS A 54 -5.46 6.00 -15.52
C HIS A 54 -5.41 4.48 -15.36
N TRP A 55 -4.27 3.92 -14.94
CA TRP A 55 -4.17 2.49 -14.66
C TRP A 55 -5.14 2.08 -13.54
N LEU A 56 -5.13 2.82 -12.42
CA LEU A 56 -6.05 2.55 -11.29
C LEU A 56 -7.51 2.63 -11.73
N THR A 57 -7.87 3.64 -12.53
CA THR A 57 -9.24 3.83 -13.00
C THR A 57 -9.75 2.65 -13.84
N SER A 58 -8.88 2.00 -14.61
CA SER A 58 -9.22 0.89 -15.49
C SER A 58 -9.21 -0.48 -14.81
N ALA A 59 -8.68 -0.61 -13.59
CA ALA A 59 -8.59 -1.88 -12.89
C ALA A 59 -9.95 -2.37 -12.37
N ASP A 60 -10.13 -3.68 -12.36
CA ASP A 60 -11.32 -4.31 -11.76
C ASP A 60 -11.33 -4.19 -10.23
N VAL A 61 -10.15 -4.34 -9.63
CA VAL A 61 -9.94 -4.25 -8.18
C VAL A 61 -8.68 -3.45 -7.89
N ILE A 62 -8.78 -2.50 -6.99
CA ILE A 62 -7.60 -1.82 -6.42
C ILE A 62 -7.44 -2.22 -4.97
N ILE A 63 -6.20 -2.44 -4.57
CA ILE A 63 -5.81 -2.96 -3.27
C ILE A 63 -4.72 -2.09 -2.68
N GLY A 64 -4.80 -1.84 -1.39
CA GLY A 64 -3.75 -1.12 -0.66
C GLY A 64 -3.98 -1.15 0.84
N HIS A 65 -3.02 -0.63 1.59
CA HIS A 65 -3.08 -0.58 3.04
C HIS A 65 -3.48 0.81 3.50
N ASN A 66 -4.65 0.95 4.12
CA ASN A 66 -5.23 2.24 4.52
C ASN A 66 -5.55 3.18 3.34
N ILE A 67 -5.79 2.64 2.16
CA ILE A 67 -6.07 3.45 0.97
C ILE A 67 -7.41 4.19 1.05
N ILE A 68 -8.39 3.64 1.74
CA ILE A 68 -9.69 4.29 1.95
C ILE A 68 -9.54 5.51 2.86
N GLY A 69 -8.68 5.42 3.88
CA GLY A 69 -8.44 6.49 4.83
C GLY A 69 -7.44 7.54 4.39
N TYR A 70 -6.56 7.22 3.43
CA TYR A 70 -5.49 8.13 3.05
C TYR A 70 -5.29 8.27 1.53
N ASP A 71 -4.80 7.23 0.85
CA ASP A 71 -4.37 7.35 -0.55
C ASP A 71 -5.48 7.82 -1.48
N LEU A 72 -6.66 7.19 -1.44
CA LEU A 72 -7.77 7.59 -2.31
C LEU A 72 -8.26 9.03 -2.05
N PRO A 73 -8.43 9.47 -0.80
CA PRO A 73 -8.69 10.88 -0.50
C PRO A 73 -7.61 11.84 -1.02
N VAL A 74 -6.33 11.47 -0.88
CA VAL A 74 -5.20 12.26 -1.39
C VAL A 74 -5.24 12.36 -2.91
N LEU A 75 -5.44 11.26 -3.61
CA LEU A 75 -5.55 11.24 -5.07
C LEU A 75 -6.66 12.18 -5.55
N ARG A 76 -7.83 12.15 -4.91
CA ARG A 76 -8.95 13.04 -5.24
C ARG A 76 -8.68 14.49 -4.91
N LYS A 77 -7.92 14.76 -3.84
CA LYS A 77 -7.54 16.13 -3.45
C LYS A 77 -6.59 16.77 -4.44
N ILE A 78 -5.56 16.05 -4.88
CA ILE A 78 -4.51 16.54 -5.78
C ILE A 78 -4.96 16.49 -7.25
N TYR A 79 -5.71 15.46 -7.62
CA TYR A 79 -6.26 15.25 -8.96
C TYR A 79 -7.78 15.13 -8.90
N PRO A 80 -8.53 16.27 -8.87
CA PRO A 80 -9.99 16.26 -8.68
C PRO A 80 -10.77 15.52 -9.76
N TRP A 81 -10.17 15.29 -10.93
CA TRP A 81 -10.75 14.48 -12.01
C TRP A 81 -10.69 12.97 -11.74
N PHE A 82 -9.87 12.53 -10.78
CA PHE A 82 -9.74 11.13 -10.46
C PHE A 82 -10.98 10.59 -9.75
N SER A 83 -11.55 9.53 -10.30
CA SER A 83 -12.61 8.76 -9.66
C SER A 83 -12.41 7.28 -9.95
N TYR A 84 -12.80 6.44 -8.99
CA TYR A 84 -12.74 5.01 -9.13
C TYR A 84 -14.08 4.40 -8.71
N ASN A 85 -14.64 3.55 -9.58
CA ASN A 85 -15.95 2.94 -9.40
C ASN A 85 -15.90 1.40 -9.28
N GLY A 86 -14.71 0.82 -9.32
CA GLY A 86 -14.49 -0.61 -9.17
C GLY A 86 -14.48 -1.06 -7.70
N SER A 87 -14.01 -2.26 -7.48
CA SER A 87 -13.91 -2.85 -6.14
C SER A 87 -12.63 -2.36 -5.43
N VAL A 88 -12.78 -1.95 -4.17
CA VAL A 88 -11.68 -1.51 -3.31
C VAL A 88 -11.46 -2.55 -2.22
N LEU A 89 -10.21 -2.97 -2.03
CA LEU A 89 -9.81 -3.87 -0.96
C LEU A 89 -8.73 -3.17 -0.10
N ASP A 90 -9.09 -2.87 1.13
CA ASP A 90 -8.17 -2.20 2.08
C ASP A 90 -7.66 -3.22 3.10
N THR A 91 -6.37 -3.53 3.04
CA THR A 91 -5.75 -4.54 3.90
C THR A 91 -5.67 -4.13 5.37
N LEU A 92 -5.73 -2.83 5.71
CA LEU A 92 -5.86 -2.38 7.09
C LEU A 92 -7.25 -2.76 7.66
N ILE A 93 -8.29 -2.58 6.87
CA ILE A 93 -9.66 -2.96 7.26
C ILE A 93 -9.76 -4.47 7.43
N LEU A 94 -9.23 -5.25 6.48
CA LEU A 94 -9.19 -6.71 6.58
C LEU A 94 -8.44 -7.17 7.83
N SER A 95 -7.30 -6.54 8.13
CA SER A 95 -6.51 -6.87 9.31
C SER A 95 -7.32 -6.66 10.61
N ARG A 96 -7.99 -5.53 10.74
CA ARG A 96 -8.82 -5.24 11.91
C ARG A 96 -10.03 -6.16 12.02
N LEU A 97 -10.59 -6.56 10.88
CA LEU A 97 -11.75 -7.44 10.84
C LEU A 97 -11.41 -8.89 11.22
N TYR A 98 -10.35 -9.44 10.62
CA TYR A 98 -10.00 -10.86 10.77
C TYR A 98 -9.01 -11.14 11.91
N HIS A 99 -8.26 -10.14 12.36
CA HIS A 99 -7.28 -10.27 13.44
C HIS A 99 -7.48 -9.22 14.53
N PRO A 100 -8.69 -9.12 15.15
CA PRO A 100 -8.94 -8.15 16.22
C PRO A 100 -8.07 -8.41 17.46
N ASN A 101 -7.60 -9.63 17.63
CA ASN A 101 -6.74 -10.09 18.74
C ASN A 101 -5.25 -10.12 18.35
N MET A 102 -4.80 -9.22 17.51
CA MET A 102 -3.44 -9.21 16.96
C MET A 102 -2.34 -9.25 18.02
N ILE A 103 -2.54 -8.58 19.15
CA ILE A 103 -1.55 -8.60 20.24
C ILE A 103 -1.31 -10.00 20.82
N ASP A 104 -2.37 -10.81 20.92
CA ASP A 104 -2.25 -12.18 21.41
C ASP A 104 -1.58 -13.09 20.40
N ILE A 105 -1.85 -12.84 19.10
CA ILE A 105 -1.19 -13.54 18.00
C ILE A 105 0.31 -13.27 18.04
N ASP A 106 0.71 -11.99 18.17
CA ASP A 106 2.13 -11.60 18.19
C ASP A 106 2.86 -12.18 19.41
N LYS A 107 2.24 -12.12 20.58
CA LYS A 107 2.82 -12.72 21.81
C LYS A 107 3.05 -14.23 21.68
N LYS A 108 2.11 -14.95 21.05
CA LYS A 108 2.23 -16.40 20.83
C LYS A 108 3.30 -16.75 19.80
N ARG A 109 3.41 -15.95 18.73
CA ARG A 109 4.38 -16.21 17.66
C ARG A 109 5.81 -15.87 18.03
N ASN A 110 6.01 -14.92 18.97
CA ASN A 110 7.33 -14.43 19.37
C ASN A 110 8.23 -14.11 18.15
N ILE A 111 7.78 -13.18 17.34
CA ILE A 111 8.40 -12.85 16.05
C ILE A 111 9.78 -12.23 16.28
N ALA A 112 10.82 -12.89 15.74
CA ALA A 112 12.20 -12.43 15.86
C ALA A 112 12.38 -11.00 15.38
N ARG A 113 13.10 -10.19 16.15
CA ARG A 113 13.45 -8.79 15.86
C ARG A 113 12.28 -7.82 15.81
N MET A 114 11.04 -8.24 16.02
CA MET A 114 9.89 -7.33 16.04
C MET A 114 9.93 -6.50 17.34
N PRO A 115 10.00 -5.15 17.24
CA PRO A 115 9.95 -4.28 18.40
C PRO A 115 8.63 -4.44 19.18
N LEU A 116 8.68 -4.46 20.51
CA LEU A 116 7.50 -4.64 21.36
C LEU A 116 6.42 -3.58 21.13
N GLN A 117 6.82 -2.36 20.74
CA GLN A 117 5.89 -1.28 20.42
C GLN A 117 5.02 -1.55 19.19
N LEU A 118 5.42 -2.49 18.35
CA LEU A 118 4.65 -2.90 17.16
C LEU A 118 3.68 -4.05 17.43
N TYR A 119 3.79 -4.72 18.58
CA TYR A 119 2.88 -5.80 18.97
C TYR A 119 1.43 -5.29 19.02
N GLY A 120 0.53 -6.01 18.37
CA GLY A 120 -0.88 -5.63 18.26
C GLY A 120 -1.16 -4.53 17.22
N ARG A 121 -0.15 -3.93 16.61
CA ARG A 121 -0.34 -2.92 15.57
C ARG A 121 -0.75 -3.56 14.25
N HIS A 122 -1.68 -2.93 13.54
CA HIS A 122 -2.11 -3.33 12.20
C HIS A 122 -1.37 -2.57 11.09
N SER A 123 -0.29 -1.88 11.42
CA SER A 123 0.51 -1.10 10.47
C SER A 123 1.27 -2.00 9.50
N LEU A 124 1.59 -1.45 8.34
CA LEU A 124 2.37 -2.16 7.32
C LEU A 124 3.79 -2.48 7.83
N GLU A 125 4.38 -1.60 8.63
CA GLU A 125 5.65 -1.85 9.32
C GLU A 125 5.59 -3.12 10.18
N ALA A 126 4.55 -3.27 11.02
CA ALA A 126 4.36 -4.47 11.84
C ALA A 126 4.19 -5.72 10.96
N TYR A 127 3.45 -5.62 9.88
CA TYR A 127 3.31 -6.73 8.92
C TYR A 127 4.60 -7.08 8.19
N GLY A 128 5.48 -6.12 7.94
CA GLY A 128 6.81 -6.39 7.43
C GLY A 128 7.57 -7.40 8.28
N TYR A 129 7.52 -7.26 9.60
CA TYR A 129 8.10 -8.24 10.52
C TYR A 129 7.34 -9.58 10.51
N ARG A 130 6.00 -9.56 10.56
CA ARG A 130 5.18 -10.79 10.60
C ARG A 130 5.32 -11.65 9.35
N LEU A 131 5.50 -11.02 8.19
CA LEU A 131 5.60 -11.69 6.90
C LEU A 131 7.05 -11.92 6.43
N GLY A 132 8.03 -11.48 7.23
CA GLY A 132 9.44 -11.59 6.88
C GLY A 132 9.91 -10.62 5.79
N GLU A 133 9.19 -9.50 5.62
CA GLU A 133 9.48 -8.43 4.66
C GLU A 133 9.75 -7.12 5.40
N TYR A 134 10.87 -7.05 6.11
CA TYR A 134 11.22 -5.86 6.87
C TYR A 134 11.44 -4.64 5.97
N LYS A 135 10.80 -3.51 6.31
CA LYS A 135 10.77 -2.28 5.50
C LYS A 135 11.97 -1.35 5.65
N GLY A 136 12.94 -1.67 6.52
CA GLY A 136 14.06 -0.77 6.78
C GLY A 136 13.69 0.47 7.61
N GLU A 137 14.63 1.40 7.71
CA GLU A 137 14.55 2.56 8.61
C GLU A 137 14.08 3.86 7.92
N PHE A 138 13.74 3.83 6.63
CA PHE A 138 13.48 5.05 5.85
C PHE A 138 12.43 5.96 6.52
N GLY A 139 11.28 5.41 6.91
CA GLY A 139 10.18 6.18 7.51
C GLY A 139 10.50 6.86 8.84
N LYS A 140 11.61 6.49 9.50
CA LYS A 140 12.03 7.04 10.80
C LYS A 140 12.94 8.25 10.69
N THR A 141 13.68 8.38 9.60
CA THR A 141 14.80 9.35 9.47
C THR A 141 14.65 10.30 8.29
N SER A 142 13.62 10.15 7.46
CA SER A 142 13.52 10.82 6.16
C SER A 142 12.77 12.15 6.21
N ASP A 143 13.20 13.07 5.36
CA ASP A 143 12.44 14.27 5.04
C ASP A 143 11.40 13.95 3.97
N TRP A 144 10.12 14.03 4.36
CA TRP A 144 8.96 13.79 3.48
C TRP A 144 8.60 14.98 2.59
N LYS A 145 9.28 16.12 2.75
CA LYS A 145 8.96 17.33 1.99
C LYS A 145 9.34 17.24 0.53
N GLU A 146 10.42 16.51 0.24
CA GLU A 146 10.96 16.37 -1.11
C GLU A 146 11.06 14.90 -1.51
N TRP A 147 10.90 14.65 -2.81
CA TRP A 147 11.12 13.34 -3.38
C TRP A 147 12.58 12.88 -3.20
N SER A 148 12.79 11.61 -2.92
CA SER A 148 14.09 10.96 -2.97
C SER A 148 13.97 9.55 -3.58
N GLN A 149 15.07 9.02 -4.09
CA GLN A 149 15.12 7.65 -4.60
C GLN A 149 14.82 6.64 -3.47
N ASP A 150 15.33 6.88 -2.27
CA ASP A 150 15.07 6.03 -1.10
C ASP A 150 13.58 5.99 -0.75
N MET A 151 12.88 7.12 -0.85
CA MET A 151 11.43 7.20 -0.68
C MET A 151 10.69 6.36 -1.73
N GLN A 152 11.11 6.43 -2.98
CA GLN A 152 10.52 5.64 -4.06
C GLN A 152 10.77 4.14 -3.87
N ASP A 153 11.97 3.74 -3.46
CA ASP A 153 12.31 2.35 -3.14
C ASP A 153 11.49 1.84 -1.95
N TYR A 154 11.26 2.70 -0.96
CA TYR A 154 10.40 2.42 0.18
C TYR A 154 8.94 2.19 -0.26
N CYS A 155 8.41 3.02 -1.16
CA CYS A 155 7.09 2.86 -1.75
C CYS A 155 6.93 1.51 -2.47
N VAL A 156 7.92 1.11 -3.25
CA VAL A 156 7.96 -0.21 -3.90
C VAL A 156 7.92 -1.33 -2.87
N GLN A 157 8.69 -1.22 -1.80
CA GLN A 157 8.70 -2.23 -0.73
C GLN A 157 7.35 -2.30 0.00
N ASP A 158 6.68 -1.18 0.21
CA ASP A 158 5.32 -1.15 0.79
C ASP A 158 4.32 -1.91 -0.07
N VAL A 159 4.39 -1.77 -1.38
CA VAL A 159 3.58 -2.54 -2.32
C VAL A 159 3.90 -4.04 -2.23
N GLN A 160 5.16 -4.42 -2.08
CA GLN A 160 5.55 -5.83 -1.91
C GLN A 160 4.99 -6.43 -0.61
N VAL A 161 5.08 -5.71 0.51
CA VAL A 161 4.49 -6.13 1.79
C VAL A 161 2.96 -6.24 1.67
N THR A 162 2.32 -5.26 1.05
CA THR A 162 0.87 -5.25 0.85
C THR A 162 0.41 -6.39 -0.05
N THR A 163 1.17 -6.73 -1.08
CA THR A 163 0.89 -7.88 -1.96
C THR A 163 0.95 -9.20 -1.18
N LYS A 164 1.96 -9.40 -0.35
CA LYS A 164 2.03 -10.57 0.55
C LYS A 164 0.89 -10.59 1.56
N LEU A 165 0.51 -9.44 2.09
CA LEU A 165 -0.60 -9.31 3.02
C LEU A 165 -1.93 -9.65 2.33
N CYS A 166 -2.12 -9.28 1.09
CA CYS A 166 -3.27 -9.66 0.29
C CYS A 166 -3.37 -11.19 0.13
N GLU A 167 -2.25 -11.86 -0.15
CA GLU A 167 -2.19 -13.32 -0.20
C GLU A 167 -2.53 -13.96 1.16
N HIS A 168 -2.07 -13.36 2.26
CA HIS A 168 -2.44 -13.79 3.61
C HIS A 168 -3.96 -13.77 3.84
N PHE A 169 -4.67 -12.76 3.32
CA PHE A 169 -6.12 -12.65 3.48
C PHE A 169 -6.93 -13.43 2.45
N ARG A 170 -6.33 -13.93 1.39
CA ARG A 170 -7.03 -14.68 0.34
C ARG A 170 -7.95 -15.80 0.88
N PRO A 171 -7.52 -16.66 1.82
CA PRO A 171 -8.39 -17.71 2.37
C PRO A 171 -9.63 -17.19 3.11
N TYR A 172 -9.56 -15.98 3.65
CA TYR A 172 -10.69 -15.34 4.35
C TYR A 172 -11.74 -14.79 3.37
N LEU A 173 -11.29 -14.37 2.19
CA LEU A 173 -12.14 -13.75 1.17
C LEU A 173 -12.82 -14.79 0.28
N THR A 174 -12.27 -15.99 0.15
CA THR A 174 -12.79 -17.06 -0.72
C THR A 174 -13.75 -18.02 0.00
N ARG A 175 -13.92 -17.88 1.31
CA ARG A 175 -14.85 -18.72 2.12
C ARG A 175 -16.28 -18.20 2.10
N VAL A 176 -16.76 -17.67 1.00
CA VAL A 176 -18.19 -17.38 0.82
C VAL A 176 -18.78 -18.57 0.07
N ASN A 177 -19.33 -19.50 0.84
CA ASN A 177 -20.27 -20.49 0.31
C ASN A 177 -21.67 -19.89 0.33
#